data_ea1bc2ad5d6e1c720b901bd0fa2199b7
#
_entry.id   ea1bc2ad5d6e1c720b901bd0fa2199b7
#
_cell.length_a   1.000
_cell.length_b   1.000
_cell.length_c   1.000
_cell.angle_alpha   90.00
_cell.angle_beta   90.00
_cell.angle_gamma   90.00
#
_symmetry.space_group_name_H-M   'P 1'
#
loop_
_entity.id
_entity.type
_entity.pdbx_description
1 polymer ?
#
loop_
_entity_poly.entity_id
_entity_poly.type
_entity_poly.pdbx_seq_one_letter_code
_entity_poly.pdbx_strand_id
1 'polypeptide(L)'
;GVKTYTCSICGDSYVGPADLPEAKVTVARMILGNELAMQFAFPQKNIVEGVDYVVSVTKTYADGREDKTIMVPKSEWKTDGPYYYVSFNGIAAKEMGDEIYAQILTADGAAVGGVYTDSVMDYAIRQLRKTTDAKTRTLYVDMLNYGAAAQTYFGYNADNLVTKELTKTEKGYGTKSVKLKNNLVKGTGYVASQLDLGSSILLRVKFNGIDSSMYAEISFTNHTGDQKDITIPGSEFISGGTVVVIDDVVAADYNQNVTIKVYDANGTEVANAVESVASYLARQLDKPNALAIYDAVAKYCAAAYGYLHK
;
A
#
# COMPACT_ATOMS: atom_id res chain seq x y z
N GLY A 1 -3.39 33.37 -15.88
CA GLY A 1 -3.80 34.61 -16.52
C GLY A 1 -5.19 34.49 -17.08
N VAL A 2 -5.81 35.63 -17.41
CA VAL A 2 -7.10 35.68 -18.09
C VAL A 2 -6.92 36.33 -19.45
N LYS A 3 -7.67 35.84 -20.47
CA LYS A 3 -7.78 36.46 -21.77
C LYS A 3 -9.16 37.10 -21.91
N THR A 4 -9.22 38.25 -22.54
CA THR A 4 -10.48 38.85 -22.94
C THR A 4 -10.77 38.40 -24.38
N TYR A 5 -11.88 37.75 -24.56
CA TYR A 5 -12.40 37.37 -25.86
C TYR A 5 -13.49 38.37 -26.27
N THR A 6 -13.35 38.94 -27.45
CA THR A 6 -14.33 39.91 -27.97
C THR A 6 -15.03 39.26 -29.17
N CYS A 7 -16.34 39.25 -29.16
CA CYS A 7 -17.13 38.78 -30.27
C CYS A 7 -16.94 39.75 -31.47
N SER A 8 -16.45 39.23 -32.58
CA SER A 8 -16.22 40.06 -33.80
C SER A 8 -17.52 40.53 -34.50
N ILE A 9 -18.66 40.02 -34.08
CA ILE A 9 -19.96 40.33 -34.68
C ILE A 9 -20.73 41.36 -33.86
N CYS A 10 -20.81 41.16 -32.51
CA CYS A 10 -21.60 42.03 -31.65
C CYS A 10 -20.77 43.01 -30.80
N GLY A 11 -19.44 42.80 -30.74
CA GLY A 11 -18.54 43.58 -29.90
C GLY A 11 -18.54 43.25 -28.40
N ASP A 12 -19.38 42.31 -27.97
CA ASP A 12 -19.43 41.88 -26.58
C ASP A 12 -18.11 41.18 -26.19
N SER A 13 -17.65 41.47 -24.99
CA SER A 13 -16.43 40.90 -24.46
C SER A 13 -16.71 40.07 -23.22
N TYR A 14 -16.10 38.89 -23.13
CA TYR A 14 -16.06 38.10 -21.89
C TYR A 14 -14.60 37.81 -21.52
N VAL A 15 -14.36 37.65 -20.25
CA VAL A 15 -13.06 37.27 -19.74
C VAL A 15 -13.07 35.77 -19.50
N GLY A 16 -12.24 35.06 -20.23
CA GLY A 16 -12.06 33.61 -20.09
C GLY A 16 -10.65 33.25 -19.58
N PRO A 17 -10.43 32.03 -19.13
CA PRO A 17 -9.08 31.57 -18.82
C PRO A 17 -8.21 31.70 -20.06
N ALA A 18 -7.00 32.24 -19.90
CA ALA A 18 -5.97 32.12 -20.92
C ALA A 18 -5.70 30.63 -21.16
N ASP A 19 -5.27 30.25 -22.38
CA ASP A 19 -4.83 28.87 -22.62
C ASP A 19 -3.80 28.50 -21.57
N LEU A 20 -4.18 27.62 -20.64
CA LEU A 20 -3.27 27.14 -19.61
C LEU A 20 -2.17 26.31 -20.29
N PRO A 21 -0.90 26.42 -19.85
CA PRO A 21 0.12 25.50 -20.32
C PRO A 21 -0.29 24.07 -19.97
N GLU A 22 -0.02 23.12 -20.87
CA GLU A 22 -0.31 21.72 -20.65
C GLU A 22 0.38 21.26 -19.35
N ALA A 23 -0.41 20.88 -18.36
CA ALA A 23 0.07 20.29 -17.10
C ALA A 23 -0.37 18.83 -17.07
N LYS A 24 0.60 17.92 -17.06
CA LYS A 24 0.33 16.48 -17.02
C LYS A 24 1.27 15.77 -16.06
N VAL A 25 0.81 14.65 -15.52
CA VAL A 25 1.65 13.69 -14.81
C VAL A 25 2.72 13.18 -15.78
N THR A 26 3.97 13.19 -15.34
CA THR A 26 5.12 12.77 -16.16
C THR A 26 5.85 11.58 -15.60
N VAL A 27 5.68 11.29 -14.30
CA VAL A 27 6.35 10.21 -13.59
C VAL A 27 5.40 9.58 -12.60
N ALA A 28 5.39 8.25 -12.54
CA ALA A 28 4.84 7.51 -11.42
C ALA A 28 5.96 6.87 -10.59
N ARG A 29 5.74 6.77 -9.28
CA ARG A 29 6.60 6.07 -8.32
C ARG A 29 5.74 5.15 -7.46
N MET A 30 6.29 4.01 -7.08
CA MET A 30 5.68 3.12 -6.10
C MET A 30 6.28 3.39 -4.72
N ILE A 31 5.43 3.42 -3.70
CA ILE A 31 5.83 3.54 -2.29
C ILE A 31 5.50 2.23 -1.59
N LEU A 32 6.51 1.69 -0.91
CA LEU A 32 6.41 0.53 -0.03
C LEU A 32 6.36 1.04 1.41
N GLY A 33 5.19 1.07 1.98
CA GLY A 33 4.94 1.47 3.38
C GLY A 33 4.05 0.44 4.06
N ASN A 34 3.23 0.89 5.02
CA ASN A 34 2.15 0.08 5.58
C ASN A 34 1.21 -0.40 4.48
N GLU A 35 0.87 0.51 3.57
CA GLU A 35 0.09 0.22 2.37
C GLU A 35 0.96 0.42 1.12
N LEU A 36 0.68 -0.38 0.11
CA LEU A 36 1.23 -0.14 -1.21
C LEU A 36 0.53 1.08 -1.83
N ALA A 37 1.32 2.02 -2.33
CA ALA A 37 0.82 3.24 -2.94
C ALA A 37 1.51 3.55 -4.27
N MET A 38 0.78 4.26 -5.15
CA MET A 38 1.35 4.90 -6.34
C MET A 38 1.35 6.41 -6.16
N GLN A 39 2.50 7.04 -6.42
CA GLN A 39 2.66 8.50 -6.47
C GLN A 39 2.74 8.95 -7.90
N PHE A 40 2.02 10.03 -8.21
CA PHE A 40 1.98 10.65 -9.53
C PHE A 40 2.59 12.05 -9.43
N ALA A 41 3.69 12.28 -10.15
CA ALA A 41 4.46 13.51 -10.10
C ALA A 41 4.36 14.30 -11.41
N PHE A 42 4.34 15.63 -11.28
CA PHE A 42 4.25 16.57 -12.40
C PHE A 42 5.04 17.85 -12.12
N PRO A 43 5.61 18.50 -13.18
CA PRO A 43 6.47 19.65 -13.02
C PRO A 43 5.72 20.88 -12.45
N GLN A 44 6.29 21.52 -11.43
CA GLN A 44 5.74 22.75 -10.82
C GLN A 44 5.61 23.89 -11.84
N LYS A 45 6.57 24.01 -12.77
CA LYS A 45 6.62 25.08 -13.78
C LYS A 45 5.40 25.14 -14.71
N ASN A 46 4.62 24.07 -14.77
CA ASN A 46 3.42 23.99 -15.63
C ASN A 46 2.14 24.37 -14.85
N ILE A 47 2.27 24.67 -13.56
CA ILE A 47 1.15 25.07 -12.70
C ILE A 47 1.13 26.56 -12.55
N VAL A 48 0.10 27.19 -13.07
CA VAL A 48 -0.05 28.66 -13.08
C VAL A 48 -0.49 29.13 -11.70
N GLU A 49 0.13 30.19 -11.21
CA GLU A 49 -0.26 30.85 -9.96
C GLU A 49 -1.63 31.51 -10.11
N GLY A 50 -2.45 31.48 -9.04
CA GLY A 50 -3.80 32.05 -9.03
C GLY A 50 -4.85 31.22 -9.77
N VAL A 51 -4.49 30.03 -10.26
CA VAL A 51 -5.44 29.04 -10.81
C VAL A 51 -5.60 27.90 -9.81
N ASP A 52 -6.84 27.57 -9.51
CA ASP A 52 -7.16 26.42 -8.65
C ASP A 52 -7.18 25.15 -9.47
N TYR A 53 -6.39 24.20 -9.02
CA TYR A 53 -6.25 22.90 -9.66
C TYR A 53 -6.62 21.76 -8.69
N VAL A 54 -7.01 20.65 -9.30
CA VAL A 54 -7.22 19.35 -8.63
C VAL A 54 -6.56 18.25 -9.43
N VAL A 55 -6.02 17.23 -8.78
CA VAL A 55 -5.61 15.99 -9.45
C VAL A 55 -6.68 14.94 -9.20
N SER A 56 -7.29 14.46 -10.28
CA SER A 56 -8.14 13.28 -10.26
C SER A 56 -7.29 12.04 -10.39
N VAL A 57 -7.42 11.09 -9.44
CA VAL A 57 -6.79 9.78 -9.57
C VAL A 57 -7.88 8.72 -9.44
N THR A 58 -8.07 7.95 -10.51
CA THR A 58 -9.09 6.89 -10.59
C THR A 58 -8.41 5.54 -10.75
N LYS A 59 -8.75 4.60 -9.90
CA LYS A 59 -8.38 3.19 -10.03
C LYS A 59 -9.58 2.38 -10.50
N THR A 60 -9.42 1.64 -11.57
CA THR A 60 -10.39 0.64 -12.03
C THR A 60 -10.18 -0.69 -11.31
N TYR A 61 -11.17 -1.56 -11.36
CA TYR A 61 -11.09 -2.86 -10.72
C TYR A 61 -11.45 -3.98 -11.70
N ALA A 62 -10.57 -4.98 -11.79
CA ALA A 62 -10.74 -6.11 -12.71
C ALA A 62 -11.97 -6.99 -12.41
N ASP A 63 -12.54 -6.91 -11.19
CA ASP A 63 -13.76 -7.64 -10.81
C ASP A 63 -15.07 -6.91 -11.15
N GLY A 64 -14.98 -5.74 -11.79
CA GLY A 64 -16.12 -4.96 -12.26
C GLY A 64 -16.88 -4.20 -11.17
N ARG A 65 -16.36 -4.13 -9.93
CA ARG A 65 -16.91 -3.22 -8.93
C ARG A 65 -16.68 -1.76 -9.34
N GLU A 66 -17.36 -0.85 -8.68
CA GLU A 66 -17.26 0.59 -8.91
C GLU A 66 -15.81 1.10 -8.77
N ASP A 67 -15.38 1.91 -9.73
CA ASP A 67 -14.06 2.53 -9.73
C ASP A 67 -13.89 3.47 -8.54
N LYS A 68 -12.68 3.48 -7.96
CA LYS A 68 -12.35 4.39 -6.85
C LYS A 68 -11.67 5.63 -7.41
N THR A 69 -12.32 6.78 -7.29
CA THR A 69 -11.76 8.08 -7.64
C THR A 69 -11.49 8.91 -6.39
N ILE A 70 -10.30 9.49 -6.31
CA ILE A 70 -9.96 10.54 -5.35
C ILE A 70 -9.68 11.84 -6.11
N MET A 71 -10.11 12.95 -5.50
CA MET A 71 -9.87 14.30 -6.00
C MET A 71 -8.97 15.02 -5.00
N VAL A 72 -7.72 15.29 -5.39
CA VAL A 72 -6.72 15.87 -4.49
C VAL A 72 -6.55 17.35 -4.84
N PRO A 73 -7.04 18.28 -4.00
CA PRO A 73 -6.92 19.71 -4.25
C PRO A 73 -5.45 20.16 -4.13
N LYS A 74 -5.09 21.26 -4.79
CA LYS A 74 -3.73 21.82 -4.82
C LYS A 74 -3.14 22.05 -3.42
N SER A 75 -3.97 22.37 -2.43
CA SER A 75 -3.56 22.55 -1.03
C SER A 75 -3.01 21.30 -0.35
N GLU A 76 -3.33 20.12 -0.88
CA GLU A 76 -2.86 18.82 -0.35
C GLU A 76 -1.68 18.23 -1.16
N TRP A 77 -1.28 18.91 -2.24
CA TRP A 77 -0.13 18.44 -3.03
C TRP A 77 1.15 18.58 -2.24
N LYS A 78 2.00 17.58 -2.34
CA LYS A 78 3.32 17.60 -1.73
C LYS A 78 4.37 17.98 -2.78
N THR A 79 5.53 18.44 -2.31
CA THR A 79 6.64 18.86 -3.16
C THR A 79 7.85 17.94 -3.01
N ASP A 80 8.54 17.71 -4.12
CA ASP A 80 9.84 17.02 -4.16
C ASP A 80 10.68 17.67 -5.26
N GLY A 81 11.64 18.51 -4.87
CA GLY A 81 12.43 19.33 -5.80
C GLY A 81 11.54 20.16 -6.73
N PRO A 82 11.69 20.03 -8.07
CA PRO A 82 10.91 20.79 -9.04
C PRO A 82 9.53 20.20 -9.35
N TYR A 83 9.09 19.19 -8.60
CA TYR A 83 7.83 18.48 -8.82
C TYR A 83 6.84 18.67 -7.69
N TYR A 84 5.55 18.71 -8.06
CA TYR A 84 4.44 18.35 -7.20
C TYR A 84 4.15 16.88 -7.34
N TYR A 85 3.59 16.26 -6.29
CA TYR A 85 3.08 14.89 -6.36
C TYR A 85 1.84 14.68 -5.50
N VAL A 86 1.05 13.70 -5.91
CA VAL A 86 -0.10 13.17 -5.19
C VAL A 86 0.05 11.67 -5.03
N SER A 87 -0.56 11.10 -3.99
CA SER A 87 -0.49 9.66 -3.71
C SER A 87 -1.87 9.02 -3.76
N PHE A 88 -1.95 7.85 -4.37
CA PHE A 88 -3.09 6.94 -4.29
C PHE A 88 -2.67 5.73 -3.44
N ASN A 89 -3.28 5.59 -2.27
CA ASN A 89 -2.93 4.59 -1.26
C ASN A 89 -3.94 3.43 -1.26
N GLY A 90 -3.58 2.33 -0.58
CA GLY A 90 -4.49 1.22 -0.34
C GLY A 90 -4.66 0.28 -1.52
N ILE A 91 -3.58 0.02 -2.27
CA ILE A 91 -3.58 -0.94 -3.38
C ILE A 91 -3.33 -2.33 -2.79
N ALA A 92 -4.35 -3.20 -2.84
CA ALA A 92 -4.19 -4.58 -2.35
C ALA A 92 -3.29 -5.40 -3.28
N ALA A 93 -2.61 -6.42 -2.73
CA ALA A 93 -1.70 -7.26 -3.50
C ALA A 93 -2.37 -7.87 -4.74
N LYS A 94 -3.61 -8.36 -4.62
CA LYS A 94 -4.40 -8.90 -5.74
C LYS A 94 -4.72 -7.87 -6.83
N GLU A 95 -4.63 -6.58 -6.51
CA GLU A 95 -5.02 -5.44 -7.35
C GLU A 95 -3.82 -4.77 -8.03
N MET A 96 -2.61 -5.33 -7.92
CA MET A 96 -1.39 -4.74 -8.51
C MET A 96 -1.43 -4.59 -10.03
N GLY A 97 -2.29 -5.33 -10.71
CA GLY A 97 -2.50 -5.24 -12.17
C GLY A 97 -3.61 -4.29 -12.59
N ASP A 98 -4.35 -3.71 -11.63
CA ASP A 98 -5.43 -2.78 -11.92
C ASP A 98 -4.86 -1.45 -12.43
N GLU A 99 -5.51 -0.86 -13.42
CA GLU A 99 -5.08 0.41 -14.01
C GLU A 99 -5.44 1.58 -13.10
N ILE A 100 -4.53 2.54 -13.01
CA ILE A 100 -4.70 3.79 -12.27
C ILE A 100 -4.49 4.94 -13.24
N TYR A 101 -5.49 5.80 -13.36
CA TYR A 101 -5.51 6.97 -14.23
C TYR A 101 -5.31 8.23 -13.39
N ALA A 102 -4.36 9.08 -13.76
CA ALA A 102 -4.14 10.35 -13.10
C ALA A 102 -4.24 11.51 -14.12
N GLN A 103 -5.02 12.54 -13.79
CA GLN A 103 -5.22 13.71 -14.64
C GLN A 103 -5.29 14.98 -13.81
N ILE A 104 -4.68 16.04 -14.33
CA ILE A 104 -4.76 17.38 -13.74
C ILE A 104 -5.93 18.11 -14.36
N LEU A 105 -6.80 18.62 -13.49
CA LEU A 105 -7.99 19.39 -13.86
C LEU A 105 -7.92 20.76 -13.21
N THR A 106 -8.66 21.73 -13.72
CA THR A 106 -9.03 22.94 -12.99
C THR A 106 -10.10 22.60 -11.96
N ALA A 107 -10.33 23.46 -10.98
CA ALA A 107 -11.33 23.23 -9.93
C ALA A 107 -12.75 23.09 -10.44
N ASP A 108 -13.07 23.65 -11.61
CA ASP A 108 -14.35 23.50 -12.31
C ASP A 108 -14.44 22.22 -13.17
N GLY A 109 -13.38 21.38 -13.14
CA GLY A 109 -13.35 20.07 -13.78
C GLY A 109 -12.83 20.03 -15.21
N ALA A 110 -12.34 21.15 -15.78
CA ALA A 110 -11.77 21.14 -17.13
C ALA A 110 -10.37 20.50 -17.12
N ALA A 111 -10.12 19.61 -18.10
CA ALA A 111 -8.83 18.96 -18.24
C ALA A 111 -7.75 19.95 -18.69
N VAL A 112 -6.59 19.94 -18.00
CA VAL A 112 -5.44 20.80 -18.31
C VAL A 112 -4.38 20.08 -19.14
N GLY A 113 -4.38 18.76 -19.09
CA GLY A 113 -3.47 17.91 -19.86
C GLY A 113 -4.02 16.50 -20.06
N GLY A 114 -3.21 15.67 -20.72
CA GLY A 114 -3.57 14.28 -20.99
C GLY A 114 -3.62 13.43 -19.72
N VAL A 115 -4.36 12.32 -19.80
CA VAL A 115 -4.41 11.29 -18.77
C VAL A 115 -3.09 10.53 -18.76
N TYR A 116 -2.56 10.28 -17.56
CA TYR A 116 -1.45 9.36 -17.33
C TYR A 116 -2.00 8.06 -16.77
N THR A 117 -1.62 6.95 -17.39
CA THR A 117 -2.07 5.61 -16.97
C THR A 117 -0.87 4.79 -16.53
N ASP A 118 -1.01 4.09 -15.40
CA ASP A 118 -0.02 3.15 -14.89
C ASP A 118 -0.69 2.09 -14.00
N SER A 119 0.08 1.06 -13.64
CA SER A 119 -0.27 0.07 -12.61
C SER A 119 0.97 -0.26 -11.78
N VAL A 120 0.76 -0.87 -10.61
CA VAL A 120 1.88 -1.39 -9.81
C VAL A 120 2.68 -2.42 -10.60
N MET A 121 1.99 -3.30 -11.33
CA MET A 121 2.61 -4.31 -12.21
C MET A 121 3.51 -3.67 -13.26
N ASP A 122 2.98 -2.72 -14.04
CA ASP A 122 3.72 -2.09 -15.14
C ASP A 122 4.91 -1.30 -14.61
N TYR A 123 4.72 -0.57 -13.51
CA TYR A 123 5.82 0.11 -12.82
C TYR A 123 6.91 -0.87 -12.40
N ALA A 124 6.54 -1.95 -11.70
CA ALA A 124 7.50 -2.94 -11.19
C ALA A 124 8.29 -3.60 -12.33
N ILE A 125 7.63 -3.98 -13.42
CA ILE A 125 8.27 -4.58 -14.60
C ILE A 125 9.23 -3.60 -15.27
N ARG A 126 8.84 -2.35 -15.44
CA ARG A 126 9.73 -1.30 -15.98
C ARG A 126 10.98 -1.09 -15.13
N GLN A 127 10.82 -1.05 -13.80
CA GLN A 127 11.96 -0.87 -12.88
C GLN A 127 12.84 -2.11 -12.82
N LEU A 128 12.24 -3.30 -12.81
CA LEU A 128 12.96 -4.57 -12.86
C LEU A 128 13.91 -4.64 -14.09
N ARG A 129 13.43 -4.18 -15.25
CA ARG A 129 14.20 -4.19 -16.51
C ARG A 129 15.24 -3.10 -16.59
N LYS A 130 15.09 -2.00 -15.83
CA LYS A 130 16.08 -0.89 -15.78
C LYS A 130 17.19 -1.12 -14.76
N THR A 131 16.89 -1.77 -13.64
CA THR A 131 17.87 -1.91 -12.55
C THR A 131 18.84 -3.04 -12.78
N THR A 132 20.09 -2.86 -12.33
CA THR A 132 21.10 -3.93 -12.20
C THR A 132 21.25 -4.41 -10.76
N ASP A 133 20.65 -3.70 -9.80
CA ASP A 133 20.72 -4.05 -8.38
C ASP A 133 19.94 -5.31 -8.06
N ALA A 134 20.64 -6.32 -7.54
CA ALA A 134 20.07 -7.64 -7.28
C ALA A 134 18.93 -7.61 -6.24
N LYS A 135 19.07 -6.82 -5.17
CA LYS A 135 18.05 -6.69 -4.12
C LYS A 135 16.77 -6.04 -4.66
N THR A 136 16.93 -5.02 -5.51
CA THR A 136 15.79 -4.38 -6.19
C THR A 136 15.08 -5.34 -7.14
N ARG A 137 15.83 -6.16 -7.91
CA ARG A 137 15.24 -7.19 -8.79
C ARG A 137 14.47 -8.22 -7.99
N THR A 138 15.04 -8.70 -6.89
CA THR A 138 14.38 -9.68 -6.00
C THR A 138 13.09 -9.09 -5.42
N LEU A 139 13.13 -7.84 -4.95
CA LEU A 139 11.93 -7.19 -4.40
C LEU A 139 10.79 -7.13 -5.41
N TYR A 140 11.04 -6.64 -6.63
CA TYR A 140 9.97 -6.54 -7.64
C TYR A 140 9.42 -7.90 -8.05
N VAL A 141 10.27 -8.91 -8.19
CA VAL A 141 9.81 -10.26 -8.56
C VAL A 141 8.99 -10.89 -7.43
N ASP A 142 9.44 -10.79 -6.18
CA ASP A 142 8.71 -11.39 -5.06
C ASP A 142 7.42 -10.62 -4.75
N MET A 143 7.39 -9.30 -4.95
CA MET A 143 6.17 -8.51 -4.88
C MET A 143 5.15 -8.95 -5.93
N LEU A 144 5.56 -9.14 -7.19
CA LEU A 144 4.65 -9.63 -8.25
C LEU A 144 4.24 -11.09 -8.01
N ASN A 145 5.12 -11.93 -7.46
CA ASN A 145 4.76 -13.29 -7.05
C ASN A 145 3.70 -13.30 -5.94
N TYR A 146 3.83 -12.38 -4.96
CA TYR A 146 2.80 -12.19 -3.93
C TYR A 146 1.48 -11.71 -4.56
N GLY A 147 1.52 -10.73 -5.46
CA GLY A 147 0.34 -10.28 -6.20
C GLY A 147 -0.38 -11.41 -6.92
N ALA A 148 0.35 -12.24 -7.68
CA ALA A 148 -0.19 -13.39 -8.40
C ALA A 148 -0.78 -14.45 -7.46
N ALA A 149 -0.11 -14.74 -6.34
CA ALA A 149 -0.61 -15.66 -5.32
C ALA A 149 -1.89 -15.12 -4.65
N ALA A 150 -1.96 -13.80 -4.41
CA ALA A 150 -3.15 -13.14 -3.89
C ALA A 150 -4.31 -13.17 -4.90
N GLN A 151 -4.05 -12.90 -6.19
CA GLN A 151 -5.05 -13.04 -7.25
C GLN A 151 -5.65 -14.45 -7.27
N THR A 152 -4.80 -15.47 -7.22
CA THR A 152 -5.24 -16.87 -7.21
C THR A 152 -6.04 -17.21 -5.94
N TYR A 153 -5.56 -16.79 -4.78
CA TYR A 153 -6.18 -17.08 -3.49
C TYR A 153 -7.56 -16.45 -3.33
N PHE A 154 -7.71 -15.19 -3.78
CA PHE A 154 -8.97 -14.44 -3.69
C PHE A 154 -9.89 -14.63 -4.91
N GLY A 155 -9.47 -15.38 -5.94
CA GLY A 155 -10.22 -15.50 -7.20
C GLY A 155 -10.34 -14.18 -7.96
N TYR A 156 -9.36 -13.28 -7.82
CA TYR A 156 -9.38 -11.96 -8.41
C TYR A 156 -8.54 -11.90 -9.68
N ASN A 157 -9.17 -11.72 -10.84
CA ASN A 157 -8.48 -11.66 -12.14
C ASN A 157 -7.47 -12.81 -12.36
N ALA A 158 -7.83 -14.02 -11.90
CA ALA A 158 -6.93 -15.15 -11.84
C ALA A 158 -6.45 -15.65 -13.22
N ASP A 159 -7.19 -15.34 -14.29
CA ASP A 159 -6.80 -15.64 -15.67
C ASP A 159 -5.74 -14.67 -16.23
N ASN A 160 -5.46 -13.58 -15.52
CA ASN A 160 -4.56 -12.53 -15.93
C ASN A 160 -3.59 -12.11 -14.80
N LEU A 161 -2.76 -13.06 -14.37
CA LEU A 161 -1.84 -12.86 -13.24
C LEU A 161 -0.80 -11.78 -13.52
N VAL A 162 -0.47 -10.98 -12.51
CA VAL A 162 0.54 -9.90 -12.60
C VAL A 162 1.96 -10.39 -12.92
N THR A 163 2.20 -11.70 -12.87
CA THR A 163 3.47 -12.33 -13.28
C THR A 163 3.51 -12.80 -14.73
N LYS A 164 2.43 -12.58 -15.50
CA LYS A 164 2.31 -13.11 -16.88
C LYS A 164 3.42 -12.62 -17.82
N GLU A 165 3.86 -11.38 -17.66
CA GLU A 165 4.87 -10.76 -18.51
C GLU A 165 6.31 -11.02 -18.07
N LEU A 166 6.52 -11.64 -16.90
CA LEU A 166 7.86 -11.99 -16.43
C LEU A 166 8.43 -13.14 -17.27
N THR A 167 9.60 -12.90 -17.87
CA THR A 167 10.38 -13.95 -18.53
C THR A 167 10.88 -14.99 -17.54
N LYS A 168 11.33 -16.16 -18.04
CA LYS A 168 11.92 -17.20 -17.20
C LYS A 168 13.16 -16.70 -16.43
N THR A 169 13.96 -15.84 -17.04
CA THR A 169 15.13 -15.22 -16.40
C THR A 169 14.72 -14.29 -15.28
N GLU A 170 13.75 -13.40 -15.53
CA GLU A 170 13.23 -12.47 -14.52
C GLU A 170 12.63 -13.19 -13.32
N LYS A 171 11.82 -14.23 -13.54
CA LYS A 171 11.31 -15.10 -12.46
C LYS A 171 12.43 -15.74 -11.64
N GLY A 172 13.59 -15.94 -12.24
CA GLY A 172 14.80 -16.47 -11.59
C GLY A 172 15.41 -15.54 -10.53
N TYR A 173 15.09 -14.25 -10.53
CA TYR A 173 15.60 -13.28 -9.53
C TYR A 173 14.90 -13.36 -8.18
N GLY A 174 13.72 -13.98 -8.11
CA GLY A 174 12.97 -14.11 -6.86
C GLY A 174 13.69 -14.97 -5.80
N THR A 175 13.33 -14.74 -4.56
CA THR A 175 13.83 -15.47 -3.38
C THR A 175 13.51 -16.97 -3.50
N LYS A 176 14.52 -17.82 -3.32
CA LYS A 176 14.33 -19.28 -3.43
C LYS A 176 13.65 -19.87 -2.20
N SER A 177 14.09 -19.45 -1.02
CA SER A 177 13.54 -19.91 0.26
C SER A 177 13.76 -18.85 1.34
N VAL A 178 12.87 -18.83 2.33
CA VAL A 178 12.97 -17.98 3.51
C VAL A 178 13.03 -18.87 4.74
N LYS A 179 14.00 -18.61 5.64
CA LYS A 179 14.06 -19.28 6.94
C LYS A 179 13.22 -18.48 7.93
N LEU A 180 12.08 -19.01 8.31
CA LEU A 180 11.20 -18.42 9.30
C LEU A 180 11.42 -19.08 10.67
N LYS A 181 11.23 -18.32 11.74
CA LYS A 181 11.25 -18.81 13.10
C LYS A 181 9.89 -18.61 13.74
N ASN A 182 9.39 -19.63 14.41
CA ASN A 182 8.20 -19.50 15.24
C ASN A 182 8.63 -19.02 16.65
N ASN A 183 8.48 -17.73 16.90
CA ASN A 183 8.78 -17.08 18.19
C ASN A 183 7.50 -16.78 18.98
N LEU A 184 6.36 -17.38 18.62
CA LEU A 184 5.09 -17.17 19.33
C LEU A 184 5.22 -17.51 20.81
N VAL A 185 4.90 -16.54 21.67
CA VAL A 185 4.65 -16.77 23.09
C VAL A 185 3.15 -16.62 23.35
N LYS A 186 2.51 -17.73 23.72
CA LYS A 186 1.10 -17.75 24.13
C LYS A 186 1.03 -17.35 25.60
N GLY A 187 0.67 -16.10 25.83
CA GLY A 187 0.46 -15.59 27.19
C GLY A 187 -0.98 -15.78 27.67
N THR A 188 -1.34 -15.02 28.69
CA THR A 188 -2.66 -15.04 29.30
C THR A 188 -3.73 -14.70 28.26
N GLY A 189 -4.82 -15.46 28.23
CA GLY A 189 -5.98 -15.22 27.38
C GLY A 189 -5.76 -15.48 25.87
N TYR A 190 -4.55 -15.75 25.39
CA TYR A 190 -4.28 -15.98 23.98
C TYR A 190 -5.11 -17.15 23.41
N VAL A 191 -5.78 -16.92 22.28
CA VAL A 191 -6.57 -17.93 21.56
C VAL A 191 -5.94 -18.28 20.22
N ALA A 192 -5.73 -17.27 19.38
CA ALA A 192 -5.25 -17.46 17.99
C ALA A 192 -4.66 -16.17 17.44
N SER A 193 -3.86 -16.32 16.39
CA SER A 193 -3.43 -15.22 15.52
C SER A 193 -3.80 -15.49 14.07
N GLN A 194 -3.92 -14.43 13.28
CA GLN A 194 -4.24 -14.46 11.87
C GLN A 194 -3.52 -13.29 11.16
N LEU A 195 -3.14 -13.49 9.89
CA LEU A 195 -2.80 -12.39 9.00
C LEU A 195 -4.00 -12.04 8.13
N ASP A 196 -4.28 -10.75 8.01
CA ASP A 196 -5.15 -10.21 6.98
C ASP A 196 -4.27 -9.69 5.84
N LEU A 197 -4.57 -10.11 4.62
CA LEU A 197 -3.79 -9.83 3.42
C LEU A 197 -4.60 -8.95 2.48
N GLY A 198 -4.95 -7.75 2.93
CA GLY A 198 -5.67 -6.72 2.19
C GLY A 198 -4.74 -5.76 1.44
N SER A 199 -4.95 -4.46 1.64
CA SER A 199 -4.05 -3.38 1.17
C SER A 199 -2.75 -3.32 1.96
N SER A 200 -2.75 -3.87 3.18
CA SER A 200 -1.60 -4.04 4.07
C SER A 200 -1.56 -5.48 4.62
N ILE A 201 -0.48 -5.82 5.29
CA ILE A 201 -0.34 -7.07 6.04
C ILE A 201 -0.69 -6.76 7.50
N LEU A 202 -1.93 -7.12 7.93
CA LEU A 202 -2.36 -6.87 9.30
C LEU A 202 -2.17 -8.11 10.16
N LEU A 203 -1.61 -7.93 11.36
CA LEU A 203 -1.54 -8.97 12.37
C LEU A 203 -2.75 -8.85 13.30
N ARG A 204 -3.57 -9.90 13.35
CA ARG A 204 -4.73 -10.00 14.24
C ARG A 204 -4.45 -11.01 15.34
N VAL A 205 -4.69 -10.63 16.59
CA VAL A 205 -4.54 -11.52 17.73
C VAL A 205 -5.83 -11.55 18.53
N LYS A 206 -6.36 -12.76 18.71
CA LYS A 206 -7.59 -13.01 19.48
C LYS A 206 -7.25 -13.44 20.89
N PHE A 207 -7.97 -12.83 21.84
CA PHE A 207 -7.91 -13.18 23.25
C PHE A 207 -9.27 -13.54 23.81
N ASN A 208 -9.29 -14.36 24.85
CA ASN A 208 -10.44 -14.55 25.74
C ASN A 208 -10.34 -13.59 26.91
N GLY A 209 -11.49 -13.18 27.45
CA GLY A 209 -11.56 -12.35 28.66
C GLY A 209 -11.24 -10.88 28.43
N ILE A 210 -11.28 -10.41 27.18
CA ILE A 210 -11.14 -9.00 26.84
C ILE A 210 -12.43 -8.48 26.20
N ASP A 211 -12.65 -7.17 26.25
CA ASP A 211 -13.80 -6.49 25.64
C ASP A 211 -13.47 -5.04 25.26
N SER A 212 -14.46 -4.32 24.71
CA SER A 212 -14.31 -2.95 24.22
C SER A 212 -14.11 -1.87 25.30
N SER A 213 -14.21 -2.19 26.58
CA SER A 213 -13.91 -1.27 27.69
C SER A 213 -12.42 -1.21 28.05
N MET A 214 -11.61 -2.10 27.49
CA MET A 214 -10.19 -2.28 27.72
C MET A 214 -9.32 -1.51 26.73
N TYR A 215 -8.02 -1.60 26.83
CA TYR A 215 -7.08 -1.11 25.83
C TYR A 215 -5.90 -2.06 25.68
N ALA A 216 -5.25 -2.04 24.51
CA ALA A 216 -4.03 -2.80 24.25
C ALA A 216 -2.84 -1.87 24.09
N GLU A 217 -1.70 -2.27 24.68
CA GLU A 217 -0.38 -1.71 24.40
C GLU A 217 0.39 -2.66 23.51
N ILE A 218 0.87 -2.14 22.39
CA ILE A 218 1.66 -2.86 21.39
C ILE A 218 3.06 -2.29 21.43
N SER A 219 4.08 -3.14 21.54
CA SER A 219 5.47 -2.68 21.51
C SER A 219 6.34 -3.60 20.65
N PHE A 220 7.17 -3.02 19.81
CA PHE A 220 8.19 -3.71 19.01
C PHE A 220 9.28 -2.75 18.55
N THR A 221 10.45 -3.29 18.20
CA THR A 221 11.48 -2.52 17.51
C THR A 221 11.32 -2.76 16.00
N ASN A 222 11.15 -1.70 15.21
CA ASN A 222 10.97 -1.84 13.76
C ASN A 222 12.29 -2.20 13.05
N HIS A 223 12.25 -2.42 11.74
CA HIS A 223 13.40 -2.79 10.92
C HIS A 223 14.51 -1.70 10.86
N THR A 224 14.21 -0.45 11.19
CA THR A 224 15.18 0.65 11.29
C THR A 224 15.83 0.75 12.67
N GLY A 225 15.38 -0.04 13.63
CA GLY A 225 15.86 -0.02 15.02
C GLY A 225 15.08 0.93 15.94
N ASP A 226 14.00 1.57 15.44
CA ASP A 226 13.18 2.47 16.25
C ASP A 226 12.20 1.67 17.12
N GLN A 227 12.09 2.03 18.38
CA GLN A 227 11.06 1.52 19.26
C GLN A 227 9.70 2.09 18.84
N LYS A 228 8.71 1.21 18.71
CA LYS A 228 7.31 1.52 18.46
C LYS A 228 6.50 1.13 19.70
N ASP A 229 5.77 2.09 20.25
CA ASP A 229 4.85 1.89 21.35
C ASP A 229 3.50 2.51 20.95
N ILE A 230 2.47 1.68 20.83
CA ILE A 230 1.16 2.04 20.29
C ILE A 230 0.10 1.62 21.29
N THR A 231 -0.86 2.51 21.56
CA THR A 231 -2.04 2.18 22.35
C THR A 231 -3.26 2.07 21.45
N ILE A 232 -3.93 0.93 21.50
CA ILE A 232 -5.16 0.65 20.74
C ILE A 232 -6.31 0.62 21.74
N PRO A 233 -7.27 1.58 21.67
CA PRO A 233 -8.44 1.57 22.54
C PRO A 233 -9.36 0.38 22.22
N GLY A 234 -10.04 -0.17 23.21
CA GLY A 234 -10.92 -1.32 23.03
C GLY A 234 -12.08 -1.09 22.08
N SER A 235 -12.46 0.19 21.86
CA SER A 235 -13.44 0.55 20.84
C SER A 235 -13.01 0.18 19.41
N GLU A 236 -11.70 -0.02 19.18
CA GLU A 236 -11.12 -0.46 17.90
C GLU A 236 -10.93 -1.98 17.83
N PHE A 237 -11.18 -2.71 18.93
CA PHE A 237 -11.15 -4.16 18.90
C PHE A 237 -12.33 -4.69 18.08
N ILE A 238 -12.03 -5.61 17.15
CA ILE A 238 -13.05 -6.21 16.27
C ILE A 238 -13.60 -7.52 16.85
N SER A 239 -14.57 -8.13 16.16
CA SER A 239 -15.20 -9.41 16.53
C SER A 239 -15.80 -9.40 17.96
N GLY A 240 -16.56 -8.33 18.26
CA GLY A 240 -17.19 -8.17 19.56
C GLY A 240 -16.23 -7.83 20.71
N GLY A 241 -15.12 -7.14 20.39
CA GLY A 241 -14.13 -6.70 21.37
C GLY A 241 -13.08 -7.77 21.75
N THR A 242 -12.97 -8.86 20.98
CA THR A 242 -12.06 -9.98 21.34
C THR A 242 -10.81 -10.08 20.48
N VAL A 243 -10.67 -9.24 19.44
CA VAL A 243 -9.53 -9.27 18.51
C VAL A 243 -8.86 -7.91 18.43
N VAL A 244 -7.58 -7.88 18.77
CA VAL A 244 -6.69 -6.72 18.59
C VAL A 244 -6.12 -6.78 17.17
N VAL A 245 -6.22 -5.67 16.43
CA VAL A 245 -5.68 -5.52 15.07
C VAL A 245 -4.46 -4.61 15.12
N ILE A 246 -3.35 -5.06 14.55
CA ILE A 246 -2.08 -4.33 14.53
C ILE A 246 -1.74 -4.07 13.06
N ASP A 247 -1.75 -2.80 12.66
CA ASP A 247 -1.55 -2.34 11.28
C ASP A 247 -0.22 -1.62 11.03
N ASP A 248 0.55 -1.35 12.09
CA ASP A 248 1.84 -0.65 12.00
C ASP A 248 3.04 -1.57 11.66
N VAL A 249 2.81 -2.87 11.47
CA VAL A 249 3.86 -3.84 11.11
C VAL A 249 4.01 -3.89 9.59
N VAL A 250 4.95 -3.14 9.03
CA VAL A 250 5.22 -3.17 7.58
C VAL A 250 5.89 -4.48 7.14
N ALA A 251 5.88 -4.76 5.84
CA ALA A 251 6.47 -5.99 5.29
C ALA A 251 7.93 -6.22 5.73
N ALA A 252 8.73 -5.17 5.87
CA ALA A 252 10.12 -5.26 6.33
C ALA A 252 10.25 -5.59 7.83
N ASP A 253 9.21 -5.38 8.62
CA ASP A 253 9.17 -5.71 10.05
C ASP A 253 8.71 -7.15 10.33
N TYR A 254 8.51 -7.96 9.31
CA TYR A 254 7.88 -9.29 9.39
C TYR A 254 8.47 -10.22 10.44
N ASN A 255 9.76 -10.08 10.75
CA ASN A 255 10.49 -10.90 11.71
C ASN A 255 10.63 -10.27 13.10
N GLN A 256 10.08 -9.07 13.30
CA GLN A 256 10.10 -8.39 14.60
C GLN A 256 9.06 -9.00 15.53
N ASN A 257 9.47 -9.25 16.77
CA ASN A 257 8.56 -9.72 17.80
C ASN A 257 7.70 -8.57 18.29
N VAL A 258 6.40 -8.68 18.09
CA VAL A 258 5.40 -7.72 18.57
C VAL A 258 4.87 -8.22 19.90
N THR A 259 5.12 -7.46 20.97
CA THR A 259 4.56 -7.69 22.29
C THR A 259 3.19 -7.02 22.36
N ILE A 260 2.18 -7.76 22.77
CA ILE A 260 0.80 -7.32 22.91
C ILE A 260 0.38 -7.52 24.35
N LYS A 261 -0.05 -6.47 25.03
CA LYS A 261 -0.58 -6.51 26.39
C LYS A 261 -1.93 -5.82 26.43
N VAL A 262 -2.92 -6.44 27.02
CA VAL A 262 -4.25 -5.87 27.18
C VAL A 262 -4.52 -5.58 28.63
N TYR A 263 -5.04 -4.39 28.91
CA TYR A 263 -5.27 -3.87 30.25
C TYR A 263 -6.74 -3.53 30.43
N ASP A 264 -7.24 -3.76 31.64
CA ASP A 264 -8.57 -3.27 32.05
C ASP A 264 -8.55 -1.75 32.33
N ALA A 265 -9.71 -1.19 32.66
CA ALA A 265 -9.84 0.23 32.99
C ALA A 265 -9.07 0.68 34.22
N ASN A 266 -8.61 -0.26 35.07
CA ASN A 266 -7.79 0.00 36.27
C ASN A 266 -6.30 -0.09 35.98
N GLY A 267 -5.89 -0.41 34.74
CA GLY A 267 -4.51 -0.61 34.35
C GLY A 267 -3.95 -1.99 34.76
N THR A 268 -4.80 -2.97 35.05
CA THR A 268 -4.37 -4.35 35.34
C THR A 268 -4.22 -5.10 34.02
N GLU A 269 -3.06 -5.73 33.80
CA GLU A 269 -2.83 -6.60 32.65
C GLU A 269 -3.71 -7.85 32.74
N VAL A 270 -4.59 -8.06 31.77
CA VAL A 270 -5.56 -9.17 31.73
C VAL A 270 -5.26 -10.19 30.65
N ALA A 271 -4.56 -9.78 29.57
CA ALA A 271 -4.15 -10.68 28.52
C ALA A 271 -2.81 -10.23 27.89
N ASN A 272 -2.05 -11.19 27.36
CA ASN A 272 -0.81 -10.88 26.66
C ASN A 272 -0.43 -11.95 25.64
N ALA A 273 0.42 -11.58 24.67
CA ALA A 273 1.09 -12.48 23.73
C ALA A 273 2.34 -11.82 23.16
N VAL A 274 3.25 -12.63 22.59
CA VAL A 274 4.26 -12.16 21.67
C VAL A 274 4.06 -12.89 20.36
N GLU A 275 3.91 -12.14 19.26
CA GLU A 275 3.66 -12.68 17.93
C GLU A 275 4.49 -11.94 16.89
N SER A 276 4.65 -12.50 15.68
CA SER A 276 5.22 -11.85 14.53
C SER A 276 4.62 -12.40 13.24
N VAL A 277 4.70 -11.63 12.17
CA VAL A 277 4.31 -12.10 10.82
C VAL A 277 5.10 -13.37 10.47
N ALA A 278 6.42 -13.40 10.74
CA ALA A 278 7.27 -14.56 10.51
C ALA A 278 6.84 -15.80 11.32
N SER A 279 6.49 -15.60 12.60
CA SER A 279 6.02 -16.71 13.46
C SER A 279 4.70 -17.30 12.95
N TYR A 280 3.78 -16.43 12.55
CA TYR A 280 2.52 -16.88 11.95
C TYR A 280 2.78 -17.67 10.65
N LEU A 281 3.58 -17.11 9.73
CA LEU A 281 3.89 -17.75 8.44
C LEU A 281 4.62 -19.09 8.64
N ALA A 282 5.57 -19.19 9.58
CA ALA A 282 6.24 -20.44 9.92
C ALA A 282 5.23 -21.54 10.25
N ARG A 283 4.27 -21.24 11.13
CA ARG A 283 3.22 -22.21 11.52
C ARG A 283 2.26 -22.56 10.40
N GLN A 284 2.01 -21.65 9.45
CA GLN A 284 1.15 -21.95 8.31
C GLN A 284 1.86 -22.84 7.28
N LEU A 285 3.15 -22.56 7.04
CA LEU A 285 3.96 -23.32 6.07
C LEU A 285 4.34 -24.71 6.56
N ASP A 286 4.35 -24.97 7.86
CA ASP A 286 4.54 -26.31 8.44
C ASP A 286 3.32 -27.23 8.26
N LYS A 287 2.18 -26.70 7.81
CA LYS A 287 0.97 -27.52 7.59
C LYS A 287 1.08 -28.32 6.30
N PRO A 288 0.56 -29.57 6.26
CA PRO A 288 0.61 -30.43 5.06
C PRO A 288 -0.01 -29.79 3.80
N ASN A 289 -1.02 -28.92 3.99
CA ASN A 289 -1.74 -28.23 2.92
C ASN A 289 -1.52 -26.72 3.00
N ALA A 290 -0.26 -26.29 3.19
CA ALA A 290 0.09 -24.87 3.24
C ALA A 290 -0.35 -24.16 1.96
N LEU A 291 -1.00 -23.02 2.10
CA LEU A 291 -1.44 -22.21 0.97
C LEU A 291 -0.24 -21.47 0.34
N ALA A 292 -0.16 -21.49 -0.99
CA ALA A 292 0.93 -20.85 -1.74
C ALA A 292 1.11 -19.36 -1.43
N ILE A 293 0.03 -18.67 -1.04
CA ILE A 293 0.08 -17.26 -0.67
C ILE A 293 1.00 -17.02 0.54
N TYR A 294 1.09 -17.94 1.52
CA TYR A 294 1.95 -17.78 2.69
C TYR A 294 3.44 -17.82 2.33
N ASP A 295 3.85 -18.69 1.39
CA ASP A 295 5.22 -18.72 0.87
C ASP A 295 5.54 -17.42 0.10
N ALA A 296 4.60 -16.96 -0.73
CA ALA A 296 4.77 -15.72 -1.49
C ALA A 296 4.87 -14.48 -0.59
N VAL A 297 4.04 -14.37 0.45
CA VAL A 297 4.14 -13.30 1.48
C VAL A 297 5.48 -13.35 2.19
N ALA A 298 5.92 -14.54 2.64
CA ALA A 298 7.20 -14.70 3.33
C ALA A 298 8.38 -14.22 2.47
N LYS A 299 8.39 -14.58 1.19
CA LYS A 299 9.43 -14.16 0.23
C LYS A 299 9.39 -12.65 -0.01
N TYR A 300 8.21 -12.09 -0.23
CA TYR A 300 8.04 -10.64 -0.39
C TYR A 300 8.53 -9.87 0.84
N CYS A 301 8.15 -10.27 2.05
CA CYS A 301 8.60 -9.65 3.29
C CYS A 301 10.13 -9.71 3.44
N ALA A 302 10.75 -10.86 3.18
CA ALA A 302 12.21 -11.03 3.22
C ALA A 302 12.91 -10.16 2.17
N ALA A 303 12.34 -10.03 0.97
CA ALA A 303 12.87 -9.19 -0.09
C ALA A 303 12.74 -7.70 0.25
N ALA A 304 11.63 -7.26 0.86
CA ALA A 304 11.41 -5.89 1.34
C ALA A 304 12.44 -5.53 2.43
N TYR A 305 12.63 -6.41 3.42
CA TYR A 305 13.68 -6.24 4.43
C TYR A 305 15.07 -6.12 3.78
N GLY A 306 15.42 -7.04 2.88
CA GLY A 306 16.72 -7.04 2.19
C GLY A 306 16.95 -5.80 1.32
N TYR A 307 15.89 -5.24 0.72
CA TYR A 307 15.94 -4.02 -0.07
C TYR A 307 16.23 -2.78 0.79
N LEU A 308 15.57 -2.66 1.94
CA LEU A 308 15.74 -1.51 2.84
C LEU A 308 17.07 -1.54 3.62
N HIS A 309 17.73 -2.72 3.71
CA HIS A 309 19.04 -2.89 4.35
C HIS A 309 20.15 -3.12 3.32
N LYS A 310 20.25 -2.20 2.36
CA LYS A 310 21.33 -2.21 1.32
C LYS A 310 22.67 -1.79 1.87
#